data_34d0e9ebe2447445b75ed93a444fbf7c
#
_entry.id   34d0e9ebe2447445b75ed93a444fbf7c
#
_cell.length_a   1.000
_cell.length_b   1.000
_cell.length_c   1.000
_cell.angle_alpha   90.00
_cell.angle_beta   90.00
_cell.angle_gamma   90.00
#
_symmetry.space_group_name_H-M   'P 1'
#
loop_
_entity.id
_entity.type
_entity.pdbx_description
1 polymer ?
#
loop_
_entity_poly.entity_id
_entity_poly.type
_entity_poly.pdbx_seq_one_letter_code
_entity_poly.pdbx_strand_id
1 'polypeptide(L)'
;MKGTTIRTGSGCYLTALGLVNALGRGKAEVAARLFAGDTSGLVLEEGWLPRRAARVGAVASELPCLPSAWARDDSRNHRLLLAALEEIRVEVDSAIDRYGRDRIGVILGTSTSGIAEGEKAVEYRARHGAWPDGYHYRQQEIGRVAPFLAEYLGLHGPALTVSTACTASGRALASARNFLNAGLCDAVIVGGVDSLCRLTVGGFTALESTSDALMNPMSRNRRGINVGEGAALFIVSRDAPEGVSIALIGIGESSDAHHISAPDPTASGAIAAMRQALADAQTAPEDVAYVNLHATATPKNDEMESRAMVEVFSGGVACSGTKPLTGHTLGAAAATELAFCWLSLTHEWNPQRRVPPHRWDFERDPALPALRLADEDDRLPARTLQRVMSNSFAFGGSNVSMILGVES
;
A
#
# COMPACT_ATOMS: atom_id res chain seq x y z
N MET A 1 6.03 -41.31 22.01
CA MET A 1 5.54 -39.93 22.10
C MET A 1 6.46 -39.08 21.26
N LYS A 2 6.01 -38.65 20.06
CA LYS A 2 6.77 -37.72 19.19
C LYS A 2 6.58 -36.33 19.78
N GLY A 3 7.66 -35.73 20.24
CA GLY A 3 7.63 -34.37 20.75
C GLY A 3 7.16 -33.39 19.66
N THR A 4 6.03 -32.76 19.90
CA THR A 4 5.53 -31.63 19.09
C THR A 4 6.44 -30.45 19.39
N THR A 5 7.39 -30.20 18.52
CA THR A 5 8.18 -28.95 18.54
C THR A 5 7.20 -27.84 18.25
N ILE A 6 6.85 -27.05 19.27
CA ILE A 6 6.12 -25.79 19.09
C ILE A 6 7.06 -24.87 18.27
N ARG A 7 6.82 -24.74 16.99
CA ARG A 7 7.44 -23.69 16.16
C ARG A 7 6.93 -22.34 16.68
N THR A 8 7.76 -21.64 17.45
CA THR A 8 7.57 -20.24 17.85
C THR A 8 7.93 -19.34 16.67
N GLY A 9 7.03 -19.24 15.70
CA GLY A 9 7.13 -18.34 14.57
C GLY A 9 5.87 -18.55 13.74
N SER A 10 4.94 -17.62 13.81
CA SER A 10 3.76 -17.64 12.94
C SER A 10 4.22 -17.29 11.53
N GLY A 11 4.47 -18.29 10.68
CA GLY A 11 4.85 -18.08 9.29
C GLY A 11 3.78 -17.23 8.59
N CYS A 12 4.18 -16.09 8.05
CA CYS A 12 3.36 -15.26 7.17
C CYS A 12 4.23 -14.88 5.97
N TYR A 13 4.34 -15.81 5.04
CA TYR A 13 5.21 -15.72 3.88
C TYR A 13 4.48 -15.03 2.73
N LEU A 14 5.11 -14.02 2.12
CA LEU A 14 4.59 -13.35 0.93
C LEU A 14 5.09 -14.11 -0.30
N THR A 15 4.28 -15.03 -0.79
CA THR A 15 4.68 -15.98 -1.84
C THR A 15 4.49 -15.47 -3.26
N ALA A 16 3.67 -14.45 -3.45
CA ALA A 16 3.45 -13.80 -4.73
C ALA A 16 3.15 -12.31 -4.56
N LEU A 17 3.47 -11.53 -5.59
CA LEU A 17 3.16 -10.09 -5.68
C LEU A 17 2.67 -9.76 -7.08
N GLY A 18 1.47 -9.15 -7.17
CA GLY A 18 0.95 -8.49 -8.36
C GLY A 18 0.67 -7.03 -8.08
N LEU A 19 1.08 -6.13 -8.97
CA LEU A 19 0.90 -4.71 -8.75
C LEU A 19 0.74 -3.91 -10.04
N VAL A 20 -0.01 -2.81 -9.93
CA VAL A 20 -0.20 -1.80 -10.97
C VAL A 20 -0.35 -0.43 -10.31
N ASN A 21 0.38 0.56 -10.78
CA ASN A 21 0.34 1.95 -10.31
C ASN A 21 0.92 2.90 -11.38
N ALA A 22 1.17 4.15 -11.05
CA ALA A 22 1.71 5.13 -12.00
C ALA A 22 3.14 4.81 -12.51
N LEU A 23 3.87 3.90 -11.85
CA LEU A 23 5.16 3.37 -12.34
C LEU A 23 5.00 2.31 -13.44
N GLY A 24 3.79 1.78 -13.65
CA GLY A 24 3.52 0.75 -14.65
C GLY A 24 2.75 -0.45 -14.10
N ARG A 25 2.81 -1.56 -14.84
CA ARG A 25 2.12 -2.80 -14.53
C ARG A 25 3.11 -3.96 -14.44
N GLY A 26 3.02 -4.72 -13.36
CA GLY A 26 3.86 -5.88 -13.09
C GLY A 26 5.22 -5.54 -12.46
N LYS A 27 5.83 -6.56 -11.89
CA LYS A 27 7.06 -6.45 -11.10
C LYS A 27 8.24 -5.87 -11.88
N ALA A 28 8.42 -6.27 -13.12
CA ALA A 28 9.56 -5.86 -13.94
C ALA A 28 9.57 -4.35 -14.24
N GLU A 29 8.47 -3.83 -14.76
CA GLU A 29 8.36 -2.40 -15.10
C GLU A 29 8.40 -1.53 -13.85
N VAL A 30 7.63 -1.91 -12.83
CA VAL A 30 7.58 -1.15 -11.58
C VAL A 30 8.94 -1.14 -10.88
N ALA A 31 9.65 -2.26 -10.79
CA ALA A 31 10.98 -2.30 -10.17
C ALA A 31 11.98 -1.43 -10.91
N ALA A 32 12.03 -1.51 -12.25
CA ALA A 32 12.94 -0.71 -13.05
C ALA A 32 12.75 0.80 -12.82
N ARG A 33 11.49 1.27 -12.83
CA ARG A 33 11.15 2.68 -12.65
C ARG A 33 11.24 3.13 -11.17
N LEU A 34 10.92 2.25 -10.22
CA LEU A 34 11.07 2.49 -8.79
C LEU A 34 12.52 2.81 -8.43
N PHE A 35 13.45 1.93 -8.79
CA PHE A 35 14.86 2.10 -8.47
C PHE A 35 15.57 3.17 -9.31
N ALA A 36 14.97 3.60 -10.44
CA ALA A 36 15.37 4.79 -11.16
C ALA A 36 14.81 6.09 -10.53
N GLY A 37 13.86 5.98 -9.57
CA GLY A 37 13.19 7.13 -8.99
C GLY A 37 12.38 7.92 -10.01
N ASP A 38 11.74 7.23 -10.94
CA ASP A 38 10.99 7.84 -12.04
C ASP A 38 9.68 8.47 -11.56
N THR A 39 9.53 9.76 -11.75
CA THR A 39 8.35 10.55 -11.37
C THR A 39 7.42 10.86 -12.54
N SER A 40 7.72 10.36 -13.74
CA SER A 40 6.99 10.71 -14.97
C SER A 40 5.53 10.23 -14.99
N GLY A 41 5.18 9.27 -14.13
CA GLY A 41 3.80 8.81 -13.95
C GLY A 41 2.88 9.80 -13.20
N LEU A 42 3.44 10.89 -12.62
CA LEU A 42 2.66 11.95 -12.01
C LEU A 42 2.38 13.06 -13.02
N VAL A 43 1.22 12.99 -13.62
CA VAL A 43 0.81 13.84 -14.74
C VAL A 43 -0.20 14.91 -14.32
N LEU A 44 -0.24 16.02 -15.08
CA LEU A 44 -1.28 17.04 -14.91
C LEU A 44 -2.50 16.65 -15.75
N GLU A 45 -3.64 16.46 -15.11
CA GLU A 45 -4.90 16.10 -15.76
C GLU A 45 -6.03 17.06 -15.38
N GLU A 46 -6.88 17.37 -16.37
CA GLU A 46 -8.12 18.10 -16.18
C GLU A 46 -9.26 17.17 -15.76
N GLY A 47 -10.33 17.75 -15.23
CA GLY A 47 -11.57 17.02 -14.90
C GLY A 47 -11.64 16.51 -13.46
N TRP A 48 -10.55 16.51 -12.71
CA TRP A 48 -10.54 16.19 -11.29
C TRP A 48 -10.99 17.35 -10.41
N LEU A 49 -10.61 18.56 -10.78
CA LEU A 49 -10.96 19.80 -10.08
C LEU A 49 -11.73 20.75 -10.99
N PRO A 50 -12.65 21.58 -10.44
CA PRO A 50 -13.30 22.63 -11.23
C PRO A 50 -12.27 23.64 -11.74
N ARG A 51 -12.25 23.87 -13.06
CA ARG A 51 -11.50 24.95 -13.72
C ARG A 51 -9.98 24.93 -13.62
N ARG A 52 -9.37 23.83 -13.13
CA ARG A 52 -7.92 23.65 -13.12
C ARG A 52 -7.54 22.19 -13.22
N ALA A 53 -6.35 21.91 -13.71
CA ALA A 53 -5.75 20.58 -13.69
C ALA A 53 -5.31 20.21 -12.25
N ALA A 54 -5.26 18.93 -11.95
CA ALA A 54 -4.63 18.39 -10.77
C ALA A 54 -3.45 17.51 -11.18
N ARG A 55 -2.39 17.49 -10.40
CA ARG A 55 -1.32 16.52 -10.58
C ARG A 55 -1.73 15.23 -9.88
N VAL A 56 -1.78 14.14 -10.64
CA VAL A 56 -2.23 12.82 -10.17
C VAL A 56 -1.30 11.72 -10.65
N GLY A 57 -1.21 10.65 -9.89
CA GLY A 57 -0.53 9.42 -10.29
C GLY A 57 -1.52 8.48 -10.96
N ALA A 58 -1.66 8.58 -12.27
CA ALA A 58 -2.60 7.79 -13.05
C ALA A 58 -1.94 6.53 -13.64
N VAL A 59 -2.70 5.42 -13.67
CA VAL A 59 -2.30 4.20 -14.37
C VAL A 59 -2.53 4.40 -15.86
N ALA A 60 -1.43 4.43 -16.63
CA ALA A 60 -1.45 4.63 -18.08
C ALA A 60 -1.65 3.33 -18.87
N SER A 61 -1.35 2.17 -18.29
CA SER A 61 -1.54 0.87 -18.94
C SER A 61 -3.01 0.54 -19.14
N GLU A 62 -3.31 -0.18 -20.22
CA GLU A 62 -4.65 -0.71 -20.46
C GLU A 62 -5.05 -1.67 -19.34
N LEU A 63 -6.27 -1.47 -18.83
CA LEU A 63 -6.83 -2.30 -17.76
C LEU A 63 -7.76 -3.37 -18.35
N PRO A 64 -7.80 -4.59 -17.77
CA PRO A 64 -8.70 -5.62 -18.22
C PRO A 64 -10.16 -5.19 -18.07
N CYS A 65 -11.00 -5.58 -19.02
CA CYS A 65 -12.45 -5.42 -18.94
C CYS A 65 -13.03 -6.56 -18.09
N LEU A 66 -14.03 -6.25 -17.28
CA LEU A 66 -14.79 -7.29 -16.59
C LEU A 66 -15.66 -8.06 -17.59
N PRO A 67 -15.78 -9.40 -17.47
CA PRO A 67 -16.74 -10.18 -18.24
C PRO A 67 -18.17 -9.69 -18.01
N SER A 68 -19.06 -9.85 -19.00
CA SER A 68 -20.45 -9.34 -18.94
C SER A 68 -21.26 -9.86 -17.74
N ALA A 69 -20.95 -11.05 -17.24
CA ALA A 69 -21.55 -11.59 -16.01
C ALA A 69 -21.29 -10.70 -14.77
N TRP A 70 -20.24 -9.88 -14.82
CA TRP A 70 -19.80 -9.00 -13.73
C TRP A 70 -20.08 -7.52 -14.00
N ALA A 71 -20.90 -7.19 -14.99
CA ALA A 71 -21.20 -5.80 -15.38
C ALA A 71 -21.72 -4.94 -14.21
N ARG A 72 -22.38 -5.54 -13.23
CA ARG A 72 -22.87 -4.83 -12.04
C ARG A 72 -21.76 -4.43 -11.06
N ASP A 73 -20.59 -5.00 -11.20
CA ASP A 73 -19.40 -4.71 -10.39
C ASP A 73 -18.35 -3.94 -11.22
N ASP A 74 -18.59 -3.66 -12.51
CA ASP A 74 -17.60 -3.03 -13.38
C ASP A 74 -17.31 -1.58 -12.97
N SER A 75 -16.12 -1.38 -12.45
CA SER A 75 -15.58 -0.09 -12.06
C SER A 75 -14.08 -0.05 -12.35
N ARG A 76 -13.52 1.16 -12.47
CA ARG A 76 -12.08 1.32 -12.62
C ARG A 76 -11.31 0.64 -11.47
N ASN A 77 -11.85 0.72 -10.25
CA ASN A 77 -11.27 0.06 -9.07
C ASN A 77 -11.15 -1.46 -9.26
N HIS A 78 -12.23 -2.13 -9.68
CA HIS A 78 -12.20 -3.57 -9.94
C HIS A 78 -11.31 -3.94 -11.13
N ARG A 79 -11.20 -3.08 -12.15
CA ARG A 79 -10.28 -3.30 -13.28
C ARG A 79 -8.81 -3.21 -12.84
N LEU A 80 -8.45 -2.26 -11.95
CA LEU A 80 -7.13 -2.18 -11.33
C LEU A 80 -6.83 -3.44 -10.50
N LEU A 81 -7.82 -3.90 -9.72
CA LEU A 81 -7.71 -5.13 -8.94
C LEU A 81 -7.43 -6.34 -9.83
N LEU A 82 -8.17 -6.49 -10.95
CA LEU A 82 -7.96 -7.58 -11.89
C LEU A 82 -6.60 -7.47 -12.60
N ALA A 83 -6.13 -6.26 -12.91
CA ALA A 83 -4.80 -6.06 -13.48
C ALA A 83 -3.69 -6.57 -12.57
N ALA A 84 -3.79 -6.33 -11.25
CA ALA A 84 -2.87 -6.88 -10.28
C ALA A 84 -3.04 -8.41 -10.09
N LEU A 85 -4.27 -8.92 -10.15
CA LEU A 85 -4.57 -10.35 -10.07
C LEU A 85 -3.94 -11.13 -11.22
N GLU A 86 -4.01 -10.62 -12.44
CA GLU A 86 -3.45 -11.29 -13.62
C GLU A 86 -1.95 -11.58 -13.49
N GLU A 87 -1.22 -10.73 -12.76
CA GLU A 87 0.22 -10.89 -12.49
C GLU A 87 0.56 -12.06 -11.54
N ILE A 88 -0.43 -12.55 -10.80
CA ILE A 88 -0.30 -13.64 -9.81
C ILE A 88 -1.31 -14.76 -10.02
N ARG A 89 -1.90 -14.81 -11.21
CA ARG A 89 -2.99 -15.78 -11.48
C ARG A 89 -2.52 -17.23 -11.33
N VAL A 90 -1.33 -17.54 -11.76
CA VAL A 90 -0.74 -18.89 -11.67
C VAL A 90 -0.54 -19.30 -10.22
N GLU A 91 -0.05 -18.38 -9.39
CA GLU A 91 0.16 -18.61 -7.97
C GLU A 91 -1.16 -18.76 -7.21
N VAL A 92 -2.19 -18.00 -7.61
CA VAL A 92 -3.55 -18.14 -7.06
C VAL A 92 -4.11 -19.51 -7.40
N ASP A 93 -4.02 -19.96 -8.66
CA ASP A 93 -4.50 -21.27 -9.08
C ASP A 93 -3.75 -22.38 -8.35
N SER A 94 -2.42 -22.26 -8.18
CA SER A 94 -1.61 -23.19 -7.40
C SER A 94 -2.01 -23.24 -5.91
N ALA A 95 -2.35 -22.10 -5.32
CA ALA A 95 -2.85 -22.05 -3.95
C ALA A 95 -4.22 -22.72 -3.82
N ILE A 96 -5.11 -22.55 -4.81
CA ILE A 96 -6.41 -23.22 -4.87
C ILE A 96 -6.23 -24.74 -4.93
N ASP A 97 -5.34 -25.21 -5.78
CA ASP A 97 -5.05 -26.66 -5.93
C ASP A 97 -4.45 -27.25 -4.64
N ARG A 98 -3.60 -26.47 -3.96
CA ARG A 98 -2.91 -26.94 -2.74
C ARG A 98 -3.81 -26.94 -1.51
N TYR A 99 -4.58 -25.88 -1.29
CA TYR A 99 -5.30 -25.67 -0.02
C TYR A 99 -6.81 -25.89 -0.15
N GLY A 100 -7.35 -25.85 -1.36
CA GLY A 100 -8.80 -25.85 -1.62
C GLY A 100 -9.46 -24.50 -1.43
N ARG A 101 -10.60 -24.32 -2.09
CA ARG A 101 -11.31 -23.02 -2.19
C ARG A 101 -11.85 -22.51 -0.85
N ASP A 102 -12.14 -23.40 0.10
CA ASP A 102 -12.67 -23.07 1.43
C ASP A 102 -11.58 -22.56 2.39
N ARG A 103 -10.30 -22.79 2.04
CA ARG A 103 -9.16 -22.46 2.90
C ARG A 103 -8.39 -21.21 2.46
N ILE A 104 -8.86 -20.55 1.40
CA ILE A 104 -8.26 -19.30 0.90
C ILE A 104 -9.17 -18.13 1.22
N GLY A 105 -8.65 -17.18 2.02
CA GLY A 105 -9.33 -15.93 2.32
C GLY A 105 -9.00 -14.81 1.31
N VAL A 106 -9.84 -13.77 1.29
CA VAL A 106 -9.60 -12.52 0.55
C VAL A 106 -9.78 -11.35 1.49
N ILE A 107 -8.71 -10.58 1.75
CA ILE A 107 -8.79 -9.41 2.64
C ILE A 107 -8.16 -8.22 1.94
N LEU A 108 -8.97 -7.22 1.57
CA LEU A 108 -8.53 -6.09 0.76
C LEU A 108 -8.82 -4.75 1.43
N GLY A 109 -7.86 -3.83 1.32
CA GLY A 109 -8.00 -2.44 1.72
C GLY A 109 -8.46 -1.56 0.58
N THR A 110 -9.39 -0.64 0.83
CA THR A 110 -9.79 0.42 -0.11
C THR A 110 -10.32 1.64 0.64
N SER A 111 -10.19 2.81 0.03
CA SER A 111 -10.82 4.05 0.49
C SER A 111 -11.83 4.58 -0.52
N THR A 112 -11.72 4.20 -1.78
CA THR A 112 -12.54 4.74 -2.87
C THR A 112 -13.50 3.73 -3.47
N SER A 113 -13.14 2.42 -3.52
CA SER A 113 -13.92 1.49 -4.34
C SER A 113 -14.21 2.09 -5.73
N GLY A 114 -15.40 1.93 -6.27
CA GLY A 114 -15.84 2.52 -7.55
C GLY A 114 -16.62 3.83 -7.40
N ILE A 115 -16.21 4.72 -6.48
CA ILE A 115 -16.87 6.03 -6.27
C ILE A 115 -16.91 6.85 -7.57
N ALA A 116 -15.89 6.77 -8.44
CA ALA A 116 -15.87 7.48 -9.70
C ALA A 116 -17.06 7.13 -10.62
N GLU A 117 -17.52 5.88 -10.60
CA GLU A 117 -18.73 5.46 -11.33
C GLU A 117 -19.99 6.05 -10.71
N GLY A 118 -20.04 6.10 -9.37
CA GLY A 118 -21.12 6.78 -8.64
C GLY A 118 -21.19 8.28 -8.94
N GLU A 119 -20.05 8.97 -8.99
CA GLU A 119 -19.96 10.39 -9.37
C GLU A 119 -20.56 10.65 -10.76
N LYS A 120 -20.18 9.83 -11.76
CA LYS A 120 -20.71 9.90 -13.13
C LYS A 120 -22.22 9.64 -13.15
N ALA A 121 -22.69 8.66 -12.36
CA ALA A 121 -24.09 8.31 -12.29
C ALA A 121 -24.94 9.42 -11.64
N VAL A 122 -24.46 10.03 -10.58
CA VAL A 122 -25.10 11.19 -9.92
C VAL A 122 -25.15 12.38 -10.87
N GLU A 123 -24.07 12.69 -11.57
CA GLU A 123 -24.01 13.77 -12.57
C GLU A 123 -25.01 13.52 -13.72
N TYR A 124 -25.07 12.29 -14.25
CA TYR A 124 -26.03 11.90 -15.27
C TYR A 124 -27.46 12.09 -14.79
N ARG A 125 -27.78 11.61 -13.58
CA ARG A 125 -29.11 11.76 -12.99
C ARG A 125 -29.52 13.22 -12.81
N ALA A 126 -28.58 14.07 -12.39
CA ALA A 126 -28.85 15.50 -12.21
C ALA A 126 -29.21 16.19 -13.56
N ARG A 127 -28.67 15.72 -14.68
CA ARG A 127 -28.95 16.27 -16.03
C ARG A 127 -30.18 15.67 -16.68
N HIS A 128 -30.46 14.39 -16.45
CA HIS A 128 -31.47 13.63 -17.21
C HIS A 128 -32.68 13.18 -16.37
N GLY A 129 -32.65 13.36 -15.03
CA GLY A 129 -33.74 12.96 -14.14
C GLY A 129 -33.82 11.46 -13.84
N ALA A 130 -32.98 10.62 -14.48
CA ALA A 130 -32.94 9.18 -14.33
C ALA A 130 -31.51 8.67 -14.11
N TRP A 131 -31.34 7.50 -13.52
CA TRP A 131 -30.05 6.84 -13.44
C TRP A 131 -29.61 6.35 -14.83
N PRO A 132 -28.30 6.33 -15.15
CA PRO A 132 -27.84 5.80 -16.42
C PRO A 132 -28.03 4.28 -16.48
N ASP A 133 -28.31 3.77 -17.67
CA ASP A 133 -28.36 2.34 -17.92
C ASP A 133 -27.00 1.72 -17.59
N GLY A 134 -27.03 0.56 -16.92
CA GLY A 134 -25.80 -0.15 -16.54
C GLY A 134 -25.17 0.32 -15.21
N TYR A 135 -25.59 1.45 -14.63
CA TYR A 135 -25.14 1.79 -13.28
C TYR A 135 -25.80 0.90 -12.24
N HIS A 136 -24.97 0.40 -11.32
CA HIS A 136 -25.43 -0.35 -10.17
C HIS A 136 -24.64 0.07 -8.91
N TYR A 137 -25.31 0.19 -7.76
CA TYR A 137 -24.67 0.63 -6.51
C TYR A 137 -23.50 -0.25 -6.07
N ARG A 138 -23.49 -1.55 -6.41
CA ARG A 138 -22.37 -2.47 -6.17
C ARG A 138 -21.04 -1.97 -6.73
N GLN A 139 -21.06 -1.17 -7.81
CA GLN A 139 -19.82 -0.60 -8.39
C GLN A 139 -19.07 0.28 -7.41
N GLN A 140 -19.79 1.00 -6.52
CA GLN A 140 -19.19 1.96 -5.57
C GLN A 140 -19.26 1.50 -4.11
N GLU A 141 -19.86 0.36 -3.82
CA GLU A 141 -20.01 -0.14 -2.46
C GLU A 141 -18.64 -0.51 -1.87
N ILE A 142 -18.24 0.19 -0.79
CA ILE A 142 -16.91 0.01 -0.18
C ILE A 142 -16.67 -1.44 0.24
N GLY A 143 -17.66 -2.10 0.81
CA GLY A 143 -17.57 -3.49 1.27
C GLY A 143 -17.44 -4.52 0.15
N ARG A 144 -17.67 -4.13 -1.11
CA ARG A 144 -17.81 -5.08 -2.22
C ARG A 144 -16.48 -5.63 -2.76
N VAL A 145 -15.37 -4.91 -2.57
CA VAL A 145 -14.09 -5.19 -3.25
C VAL A 145 -13.57 -6.60 -2.97
N ALA A 146 -13.49 -7.04 -1.72
CA ALA A 146 -13.03 -8.38 -1.37
C ALA A 146 -14.06 -9.49 -1.70
N PRO A 147 -15.37 -9.36 -1.37
CA PRO A 147 -16.37 -10.30 -1.84
C PRO A 147 -16.41 -10.47 -3.36
N PHE A 148 -16.27 -9.38 -4.14
CA PHE A 148 -16.16 -9.48 -5.59
C PHE A 148 -15.02 -10.40 -6.02
N LEU A 149 -13.81 -10.20 -5.49
CA LEU A 149 -12.65 -11.01 -5.86
C LEU A 149 -12.83 -12.48 -5.45
N ALA A 150 -13.39 -12.73 -4.26
CA ALA A 150 -13.69 -14.09 -3.80
C ALA A 150 -14.69 -14.79 -4.72
N GLU A 151 -15.80 -14.14 -5.04
CA GLU A 151 -16.80 -14.66 -5.97
C GLU A 151 -16.23 -14.89 -7.37
N TYR A 152 -15.42 -13.93 -7.89
CA TYR A 152 -14.78 -14.01 -9.21
C TYR A 152 -13.84 -15.22 -9.33
N LEU A 153 -13.13 -15.58 -8.24
CA LEU A 153 -12.23 -16.73 -8.15
C LEU A 153 -12.96 -18.02 -7.70
N GLY A 154 -14.23 -17.93 -7.31
CA GLY A 154 -14.98 -19.04 -6.74
C GLY A 154 -14.41 -19.52 -5.39
N LEU A 155 -13.89 -18.62 -4.58
CA LEU A 155 -13.39 -18.91 -3.23
C LEU A 155 -14.51 -18.84 -2.21
N HIS A 156 -14.45 -19.67 -1.19
CA HIS A 156 -15.45 -19.77 -0.13
C HIS A 156 -14.92 -19.45 1.26
N GLY A 157 -13.63 -19.15 1.38
CA GLY A 157 -13.01 -18.66 2.62
C GLY A 157 -13.50 -17.26 2.99
N PRO A 158 -13.09 -16.72 4.13
CA PRO A 158 -13.48 -15.38 4.57
C PRO A 158 -13.12 -14.30 3.55
N ALA A 159 -14.06 -13.38 3.24
CA ALA A 159 -13.84 -12.26 2.34
C ALA A 159 -14.21 -10.95 3.04
N LEU A 160 -13.21 -10.11 3.34
CA LEU A 160 -13.38 -8.89 4.13
C LEU A 160 -12.74 -7.68 3.43
N THR A 161 -13.48 -6.59 3.34
CA THR A 161 -12.95 -5.29 2.92
C THR A 161 -12.68 -4.42 4.15
N VAL A 162 -11.46 -3.86 4.22
CA VAL A 162 -11.01 -2.96 5.28
C VAL A 162 -10.94 -1.54 4.73
N SER A 163 -11.51 -0.57 5.47
CA SER A 163 -11.45 0.85 5.09
C SER A 163 -11.07 1.70 6.30
N THR A 164 -9.78 1.94 6.46
CA THR A 164 -9.17 2.74 7.54
C THR A 164 -8.24 3.81 6.96
N ALA A 165 -8.72 4.49 5.90
CA ALA A 165 -7.97 5.48 5.14
C ALA A 165 -6.61 4.92 4.64
N CYS A 166 -5.51 5.67 4.74
CA CYS A 166 -4.20 5.30 4.18
C CYS A 166 -3.59 4.02 4.80
N THR A 167 -4.11 3.53 5.92
CA THR A 167 -3.68 2.27 6.55
C THR A 167 -4.50 1.05 6.12
N ALA A 168 -5.53 1.21 5.28
CA ALA A 168 -6.51 0.16 4.99
C ALA A 168 -5.86 -1.16 4.54
N SER A 169 -4.97 -1.13 3.55
CA SER A 169 -4.28 -2.33 3.08
C SER A 169 -3.24 -2.89 4.07
N GLY A 170 -2.63 -2.03 4.89
CA GLY A 170 -1.76 -2.49 5.98
C GLY A 170 -2.53 -3.25 7.07
N ARG A 171 -3.72 -2.74 7.44
CA ARG A 171 -4.61 -3.45 8.37
C ARG A 171 -5.24 -4.70 7.75
N ALA A 172 -5.42 -4.74 6.43
CA ALA A 172 -5.79 -5.95 5.73
C ALA A 172 -4.70 -7.03 5.88
N LEU A 173 -3.41 -6.67 5.75
CA LEU A 173 -2.28 -7.57 5.99
C LEU A 173 -2.19 -8.06 7.45
N ALA A 174 -2.42 -7.17 8.42
CA ALA A 174 -2.52 -7.56 9.82
C ALA A 174 -3.65 -8.58 10.06
N SER A 175 -4.82 -8.33 9.48
CA SER A 175 -5.98 -9.24 9.54
C SER A 175 -5.68 -10.58 8.88
N ALA A 176 -5.00 -10.58 7.71
CA ALA A 176 -4.62 -11.80 7.01
C ALA A 176 -3.68 -12.67 7.86
N ARG A 177 -2.65 -12.08 8.48
CA ARG A 177 -1.75 -12.78 9.40
C ARG A 177 -2.53 -13.37 10.60
N ASN A 178 -3.46 -12.60 11.16
CA ASN A 178 -4.29 -13.09 12.27
C ASN A 178 -5.17 -14.28 11.86
N PHE A 179 -5.73 -14.26 10.63
CA PHE A 179 -6.54 -15.38 10.12
C PHE A 179 -5.71 -16.64 9.87
N LEU A 180 -4.48 -16.47 9.34
CA LEU A 180 -3.54 -17.57 9.21
C LEU A 180 -3.18 -18.16 10.59
N ASN A 181 -2.88 -17.31 11.57
CA ASN A 181 -2.52 -17.73 12.94
C ASN A 181 -3.68 -18.43 13.65
N ALA A 182 -4.91 -17.96 13.46
CA ALA A 182 -6.11 -18.57 14.00
C ALA A 182 -6.53 -19.86 13.25
N GLY A 183 -5.85 -20.22 12.16
CA GLY A 183 -6.20 -21.39 11.36
C GLY A 183 -7.51 -21.27 10.59
N LEU A 184 -8.03 -20.05 10.41
CA LEU A 184 -9.23 -19.78 9.61
C LEU A 184 -8.96 -19.95 8.12
N CYS A 185 -7.74 -19.66 7.69
CA CYS A 185 -7.24 -19.83 6.32
C CYS A 185 -5.88 -20.51 6.33
N ASP A 186 -5.48 -21.10 5.21
CA ASP A 186 -4.13 -21.61 4.96
C ASP A 186 -3.36 -20.67 4.00
N ALA A 187 -4.09 -19.95 3.17
CA ALA A 187 -3.59 -18.82 2.38
C ALA A 187 -4.60 -17.68 2.35
N VAL A 188 -4.13 -16.46 2.10
CA VAL A 188 -4.97 -15.26 1.94
C VAL A 188 -4.47 -14.44 0.76
N ILE A 189 -5.37 -14.07 -0.14
CA ILE A 189 -5.12 -13.01 -1.11
C ILE A 189 -5.37 -11.68 -0.38
N VAL A 190 -4.32 -10.88 -0.22
CA VAL A 190 -4.36 -9.68 0.61
C VAL A 190 -3.66 -8.51 -0.07
N GLY A 191 -4.12 -7.31 0.20
CA GLY A 191 -3.52 -6.09 -0.32
C GLY A 191 -4.50 -4.93 -0.34
N GLY A 192 -4.44 -4.11 -1.39
CA GLY A 192 -5.36 -2.99 -1.51
C GLY A 192 -5.47 -2.48 -2.94
N VAL A 193 -6.56 -1.77 -3.20
CA VAL A 193 -6.84 -1.13 -4.47
C VAL A 193 -7.61 0.16 -4.26
N ASP A 194 -7.17 1.22 -4.91
CA ASP A 194 -7.92 2.48 -5.01
C ASP A 194 -7.79 3.08 -6.40
N SER A 195 -8.89 3.68 -6.86
CA SER A 195 -8.96 4.40 -8.13
C SER A 195 -9.10 5.90 -7.89
N LEU A 196 -8.61 6.70 -8.83
CA LEU A 196 -8.81 8.15 -8.83
C LEU A 196 -10.32 8.50 -8.91
N CYS A 197 -10.73 9.47 -8.10
CA CYS A 197 -12.08 10.03 -8.15
C CYS A 197 -12.07 11.51 -7.75
N ARG A 198 -13.09 12.27 -8.21
CA ARG A 198 -13.21 13.70 -7.90
C ARG A 198 -13.39 13.95 -6.40
N LEU A 199 -14.08 13.03 -5.70
CA LEU A 199 -14.32 13.14 -4.26
C LEU A 199 -13.00 13.22 -3.49
N THR A 200 -12.05 12.34 -3.77
CA THR A 200 -10.77 12.35 -3.05
C THR A 200 -9.87 13.48 -3.50
N VAL A 201 -9.71 13.72 -4.81
CA VAL A 201 -8.89 14.83 -5.31
C VAL A 201 -9.45 16.17 -4.83
N GLY A 202 -10.76 16.39 -4.95
CA GLY A 202 -11.43 17.60 -4.49
C GLY A 202 -11.45 17.75 -2.97
N GLY A 203 -11.68 16.67 -2.24
CA GLY A 203 -11.71 16.65 -0.78
C GLY A 203 -10.37 17.00 -0.17
N PHE A 204 -9.27 16.37 -0.61
CA PHE A 204 -7.92 16.73 -0.15
C PHE A 204 -7.52 18.14 -0.55
N THR A 205 -7.97 18.61 -1.73
CA THR A 205 -7.75 19.98 -2.15
C THR A 205 -8.49 20.98 -1.25
N ALA A 206 -9.73 20.70 -0.87
CA ALA A 206 -10.50 21.53 0.06
C ALA A 206 -9.90 21.58 1.48
N LEU A 207 -9.14 20.53 1.85
CA LEU A 207 -8.37 20.47 3.10
C LEU A 207 -6.97 21.11 2.95
N GLU A 208 -6.66 21.76 1.82
CA GLU A 208 -5.35 22.36 1.54
C GLU A 208 -4.19 21.36 1.69
N SER A 209 -4.46 20.08 1.39
CA SER A 209 -3.51 18.98 1.58
C SER A 209 -2.93 18.45 0.27
N THR A 210 -3.21 19.09 -0.88
CA THR A 210 -2.68 18.73 -2.21
C THR A 210 -1.67 19.74 -2.72
N SER A 211 -0.76 19.28 -3.59
CA SER A 211 0.20 20.11 -4.31
C SER A 211 -0.13 20.16 -5.80
N ASP A 212 -0.09 21.35 -6.40
CA ASP A 212 -0.18 21.50 -7.87
C ASP A 212 1.15 21.13 -8.57
N ALA A 213 2.27 21.25 -7.86
CA ALA A 213 3.59 20.75 -8.27
C ALA A 213 3.75 19.27 -7.92
N LEU A 214 4.85 18.65 -8.35
CA LEU A 214 5.26 17.35 -7.85
C LEU A 214 5.41 17.44 -6.32
N MET A 215 4.80 16.48 -5.61
CA MET A 215 4.92 16.43 -4.16
C MET A 215 6.38 16.29 -3.72
N ASN A 216 6.73 16.94 -2.62
CA ASN A 216 8.11 17.16 -2.21
C ASN A 216 8.28 16.84 -0.71
N PRO A 217 8.21 15.56 -0.33
CA PRO A 217 8.22 15.18 1.09
C PRO A 217 9.54 15.52 1.77
N MET A 218 9.47 15.84 3.07
CA MET A 218 10.59 16.23 3.93
C MET A 218 11.30 17.54 3.53
N SER A 219 10.90 18.17 2.42
CA SER A 219 11.42 19.48 2.02
C SER A 219 10.77 20.62 2.79
N ARG A 220 11.48 21.75 2.93
CA ARG A 220 10.89 23.02 3.39
C ARG A 220 9.81 23.56 2.44
N ASN A 221 9.84 23.13 1.17
CA ASN A 221 8.90 23.51 0.12
C ASN A 221 7.72 22.54 -0.02
N ARG A 222 7.55 21.57 0.92
CA ARG A 222 6.44 20.61 0.90
C ARG A 222 5.09 21.31 1.00
N ARG A 223 4.10 20.88 0.20
CA ARG A 223 2.78 21.53 0.14
C ARG A 223 1.60 20.54 0.10
N GLY A 224 1.85 19.25 0.30
CA GLY A 224 0.83 18.23 0.28
C GLY A 224 1.04 17.17 -0.80
N ILE A 225 0.04 16.29 -0.90
CA ILE A 225 0.05 15.11 -1.75
C ILE A 225 -0.25 15.42 -3.22
N ASN A 226 0.18 14.52 -4.11
CA ASN A 226 -0.51 14.24 -5.36
C ASN A 226 -1.28 12.94 -5.16
N VAL A 227 -2.58 12.91 -5.44
CA VAL A 227 -3.39 11.68 -5.31
C VAL A 227 -3.00 10.72 -6.42
N GLY A 228 -2.90 9.43 -6.10
CA GLY A 228 -2.61 8.38 -7.07
C GLY A 228 -3.64 7.26 -7.01
N GLU A 229 -3.59 6.37 -8.01
CA GLU A 229 -4.36 5.14 -8.07
C GLU A 229 -3.45 3.94 -8.25
N GLY A 230 -3.95 2.75 -7.91
CA GLY A 230 -3.23 1.51 -8.11
C GLY A 230 -3.80 0.35 -7.31
N ALA A 231 -3.23 -0.80 -7.54
CA ALA A 231 -3.48 -2.01 -6.77
C ALA A 231 -2.16 -2.73 -6.48
N ALA A 232 -2.06 -3.31 -5.29
CA ALA A 232 -1.02 -4.24 -4.93
C ALA A 232 -1.65 -5.42 -4.18
N LEU A 233 -1.40 -6.64 -4.69
CA LEU A 233 -1.91 -7.89 -4.15
C LEU A 233 -0.76 -8.81 -3.79
N PHE A 234 -0.87 -9.45 -2.65
CA PHE A 234 0.01 -10.54 -2.22
C PHE A 234 -0.80 -11.82 -2.05
N ILE A 235 -0.14 -12.94 -2.21
CA ILE A 235 -0.56 -14.19 -1.59
C ILE A 235 0.28 -14.36 -0.34
N VAL A 236 -0.37 -14.48 0.81
CA VAL A 236 0.30 -14.82 2.06
C VAL A 236 -0.13 -16.20 2.52
N SER A 237 0.82 -17.00 3.02
CA SER A 237 0.56 -18.36 3.51
C SER A 237 1.39 -18.66 4.76
N ARG A 238 0.99 -19.71 5.49
CA ARG A 238 1.79 -20.22 6.63
C ARG A 238 2.99 -21.04 6.20
N ASP A 239 2.91 -21.62 5.01
CA ASP A 239 3.97 -22.49 4.50
C ASP A 239 5.01 -21.63 3.77
N ALA A 240 6.27 -21.78 4.15
CA ALA A 240 7.36 -21.18 3.42
C ALA A 240 7.46 -21.78 2.00
N PRO A 241 7.68 -20.97 0.96
CA PRO A 241 8.08 -21.50 -0.32
C PRO A 241 9.46 -22.17 -0.22
N GLU A 242 9.81 -23.00 -1.22
CA GLU A 242 11.15 -23.58 -1.28
C GLU A 242 12.20 -22.48 -1.54
N GLY A 243 13.32 -22.54 -0.81
CA GLY A 243 14.42 -21.60 -0.96
C GLY A 243 14.28 -20.34 -0.12
N VAL A 244 14.86 -19.23 -0.59
CA VAL A 244 14.81 -17.93 0.09
C VAL A 244 13.40 -17.36 0.02
N SER A 245 12.84 -17.04 1.18
CA SER A 245 11.48 -16.54 1.31
C SER A 245 11.44 -15.15 1.96
N ILE A 246 10.42 -14.39 1.63
CA ILE A 246 10.13 -13.09 2.27
C ILE A 246 8.92 -13.27 3.18
N ALA A 247 9.11 -12.93 4.44
CA ALA A 247 8.07 -13.05 5.46
C ALA A 247 7.69 -11.68 6.02
N LEU A 248 6.43 -11.52 6.39
CA LEU A 248 5.92 -10.43 7.21
C LEU A 248 6.20 -10.79 8.68
N ILE A 249 7.37 -10.38 9.16
CA ILE A 249 7.91 -10.80 10.46
C ILE A 249 7.45 -9.90 11.61
N GLY A 250 7.04 -8.66 11.32
CA GLY A 250 6.57 -7.75 12.35
C GLY A 250 5.46 -6.84 11.88
N ILE A 251 4.46 -6.64 12.74
CA ILE A 251 3.37 -5.66 12.56
C ILE A 251 3.18 -4.93 13.87
N GLY A 252 3.05 -3.60 13.78
CA GLY A 252 2.60 -2.76 14.89
C GLY A 252 1.47 -1.86 14.45
N GLU A 253 0.46 -1.74 15.28
CA GLU A 253 -0.76 -0.98 15.02
C GLU A 253 -1.08 -0.08 16.21
N SER A 254 -1.50 1.15 15.94
CA SER A 254 -1.93 2.09 16.98
C SER A 254 -3.02 3.03 16.48
N SER A 255 -3.52 3.86 17.38
CA SER A 255 -4.43 4.97 17.06
C SER A 255 -4.06 6.18 17.88
N ASP A 256 -3.95 7.36 17.23
CA ASP A 256 -3.62 8.62 17.92
C ASP A 256 -4.76 9.11 18.80
N ALA A 257 -6.02 8.88 18.39
CA ALA A 257 -7.21 9.45 19.02
C ALA A 257 -7.11 10.98 19.24
N HIS A 258 -6.44 11.70 18.33
CA HIS A 258 -6.10 13.12 18.45
C HIS A 258 -7.01 14.03 17.63
N HIS A 259 -7.04 13.85 16.30
CA HIS A 259 -7.82 14.69 15.38
C HIS A 259 -8.18 13.94 14.09
N ILE A 260 -9.27 14.34 13.42
CA ILE A 260 -9.77 13.65 12.23
C ILE A 260 -8.81 13.76 11.01
N SER A 261 -8.07 14.86 10.89
CA SER A 261 -7.22 15.14 9.71
C SER A 261 -5.78 15.57 10.03
N ALA A 262 -5.40 15.56 11.32
CA ALA A 262 -4.06 15.91 11.75
C ALA A 262 -3.50 14.80 12.65
N PRO A 263 -2.22 14.39 12.46
CA PRO A 263 -1.57 13.45 13.35
C PRO A 263 -1.32 14.08 14.73
N ASP A 264 -1.11 13.22 15.73
CA ASP A 264 -0.64 13.66 17.04
C ASP A 264 0.76 14.30 16.90
N PRO A 265 0.94 15.60 17.25
CA PRO A 265 2.22 16.28 17.10
C PRO A 265 3.33 15.71 17.99
N THR A 266 2.99 14.92 19.00
CA THR A 266 3.98 14.20 19.82
C THR A 266 4.53 12.96 19.13
N ALA A 267 3.92 12.53 18.02
CA ALA A 267 4.23 11.32 17.27
C ALA A 267 4.04 10.01 18.07
N SER A 268 3.34 10.06 19.20
CA SER A 268 3.24 8.91 20.12
C SER A 268 2.65 7.67 19.47
N GLY A 269 1.62 7.83 18.62
CA GLY A 269 1.01 6.72 17.87
C GLY A 269 1.95 6.12 16.85
N ALA A 270 2.63 6.92 16.03
CA ALA A 270 3.61 6.44 15.05
C ALA A 270 4.78 5.73 15.74
N ILE A 271 5.32 6.28 16.82
CA ILE A 271 6.37 5.65 17.62
C ILE A 271 5.90 4.30 18.18
N ALA A 272 4.67 4.25 18.73
CA ALA A 272 4.11 3.03 19.26
C ALA A 272 3.96 1.94 18.19
N ALA A 273 3.45 2.28 16.98
CA ALA A 273 3.32 1.34 15.88
C ALA A 273 4.69 0.79 15.44
N MET A 274 5.70 1.64 15.26
CA MET A 274 7.05 1.20 14.89
C MET A 274 7.69 0.32 15.96
N ARG A 275 7.61 0.70 17.24
CA ARG A 275 8.17 -0.08 18.35
C ARG A 275 7.47 -1.44 18.50
N GLN A 276 6.14 -1.51 18.30
CA GLN A 276 5.40 -2.76 18.30
C GLN A 276 5.84 -3.67 17.15
N ALA A 277 6.02 -3.13 15.93
CA ALA A 277 6.50 -3.90 14.79
C ALA A 277 7.90 -4.48 15.04
N LEU A 278 8.80 -3.68 15.63
CA LEU A 278 10.15 -4.13 16.01
C LEU A 278 10.10 -5.23 17.07
N ALA A 279 9.28 -5.05 18.10
CA ALA A 279 9.11 -6.04 19.17
C ALA A 279 8.50 -7.35 18.64
N ASP A 280 7.47 -7.26 17.78
CA ASP A 280 6.82 -8.43 17.16
C ASP A 280 7.80 -9.19 16.25
N ALA A 281 8.65 -8.46 15.49
CA ALA A 281 9.72 -9.04 14.67
C ALA A 281 10.94 -9.51 15.49
N GLN A 282 11.00 -9.29 16.79
CA GLN A 282 12.19 -9.49 17.61
C GLN A 282 13.44 -8.88 16.98
N THR A 283 13.31 -7.64 16.50
CA THR A 283 14.32 -6.95 15.71
C THR A 283 14.73 -5.65 16.40
N ALA A 284 16.04 -5.42 16.52
CA ALA A 284 16.55 -4.15 17.00
C ALA A 284 16.49 -3.09 15.88
N PRO A 285 16.31 -1.79 16.21
CA PRO A 285 16.26 -0.73 15.20
C PRO A 285 17.47 -0.73 14.26
N GLU A 286 18.67 -1.00 14.75
CA GLU A 286 19.93 -1.06 14.00
C GLU A 286 20.01 -2.24 13.01
N ASP A 287 19.14 -3.23 13.13
CA ASP A 287 19.05 -4.35 12.20
C ASP A 287 18.12 -4.06 11.01
N VAL A 288 17.35 -2.97 11.07
CA VAL A 288 16.52 -2.50 9.95
C VAL A 288 17.42 -1.78 8.95
N ALA A 289 17.50 -2.29 7.73
CA ALA A 289 18.37 -1.76 6.69
C ALA A 289 17.78 -0.56 5.94
N TYR A 290 16.44 -0.47 5.89
CA TYR A 290 15.72 0.56 5.16
C TYR A 290 14.30 0.75 5.71
N VAL A 291 13.82 2.00 5.69
CA VAL A 291 12.44 2.34 6.03
C VAL A 291 11.78 3.06 4.86
N ASN A 292 10.68 2.50 4.35
CA ASN A 292 9.78 3.24 3.46
C ASN A 292 8.86 4.12 4.32
N LEU A 293 8.99 5.43 4.15
CA LEU A 293 8.26 6.44 4.91
C LEU A 293 6.84 6.61 4.38
N HIS A 294 5.92 7.00 5.25
CA HIS A 294 4.61 7.48 4.81
C HIS A 294 4.71 8.74 3.95
N ALA A 295 5.51 9.71 4.37
CA ALA A 295 6.03 10.84 3.57
C ALA A 295 5.02 11.48 2.62
N THR A 296 3.94 12.02 3.15
CA THR A 296 2.85 12.63 2.38
C THR A 296 3.16 14.03 1.84
N ALA A 297 4.29 14.62 2.21
CA ALA A 297 4.63 16.02 1.93
C ALA A 297 3.63 17.04 2.52
N THR A 298 2.73 16.60 3.39
CA THR A 298 1.93 17.53 4.19
C THR A 298 2.76 18.03 5.37
N PRO A 299 2.70 19.33 5.71
CA PRO A 299 3.55 19.90 6.76
C PRO A 299 3.50 19.10 8.08
N LYS A 300 2.31 18.78 8.55
CA LYS A 300 2.10 18.11 9.85
C LYS A 300 2.53 16.64 9.85
N ASN A 301 2.29 15.91 8.75
CA ASN A 301 2.70 14.50 8.70
C ASN A 301 4.21 14.39 8.69
N ASP A 302 4.89 15.16 7.83
CA ASP A 302 6.34 15.05 7.70
C ASP A 302 7.05 15.52 8.99
N GLU A 303 6.47 16.51 9.70
CA GLU A 303 6.94 16.91 11.03
C GLU A 303 6.79 15.78 12.06
N MET A 304 5.62 15.16 12.12
CA MET A 304 5.33 14.05 13.02
C MET A 304 6.21 12.85 12.70
N GLU A 305 6.25 12.44 11.42
CA GLU A 305 6.99 11.25 11.01
C GLU A 305 8.50 11.41 11.20
N SER A 306 9.07 12.58 10.89
CA SER A 306 10.50 12.82 11.11
C SER A 306 10.88 12.75 12.60
N ARG A 307 10.03 13.23 13.51
CA ARG A 307 10.21 13.06 14.96
C ARG A 307 10.15 11.59 15.36
N ALA A 308 9.15 10.85 14.87
CA ALA A 308 9.02 9.43 15.16
C ALA A 308 10.24 8.64 14.69
N MET A 309 10.76 8.95 13.50
CA MET A 309 11.93 8.29 12.94
C MET A 309 13.21 8.48 13.79
N VAL A 310 13.52 9.68 14.21
CA VAL A 310 14.71 9.92 15.04
C VAL A 310 14.57 9.35 16.45
N GLU A 311 13.36 9.28 16.99
CA GLU A 311 13.08 8.68 18.30
C GLU A 311 13.24 7.16 18.28
N VAL A 312 12.84 6.49 17.19
CA VAL A 312 12.91 5.02 17.07
C VAL A 312 14.29 4.58 16.52
N PHE A 313 14.83 5.32 15.55
CA PHE A 313 16.09 5.01 14.87
C PHE A 313 17.15 6.06 15.21
N SER A 314 17.50 6.17 16.48
CA SER A 314 18.45 7.18 16.99
C SER A 314 19.87 7.09 16.36
N GLY A 315 20.27 5.91 15.89
CA GLY A 315 21.51 5.68 15.12
C GLY A 315 21.41 6.06 13.64
N GLY A 316 20.22 6.44 13.16
CA GLY A 316 19.93 6.71 11.76
C GLY A 316 19.70 5.43 10.96
N VAL A 317 18.80 5.50 9.98
CA VAL A 317 18.49 4.43 9.03
C VAL A 317 18.24 5.04 7.66
N ALA A 318 18.65 4.36 6.58
CA ALA A 318 18.30 4.81 5.23
C ALA A 318 16.78 4.78 5.05
N CYS A 319 16.19 5.88 4.60
CA CYS A 319 14.74 5.95 4.43
C CYS A 319 14.36 6.80 3.22
N SER A 320 13.21 6.52 2.64
CA SER A 320 12.68 7.34 1.55
C SER A 320 11.15 7.33 1.52
N GLY A 321 10.55 8.41 1.04
CA GLY A 321 9.15 8.43 0.61
C GLY A 321 9.06 8.12 -0.87
N THR A 322 8.23 7.17 -1.24
CA THR A 322 8.05 6.72 -2.63
C THR A 322 6.81 7.32 -3.31
N LYS A 323 6.00 8.07 -2.58
CA LYS A 323 4.80 8.73 -3.13
C LYS A 323 5.06 9.74 -4.25
N PRO A 324 6.23 10.42 -4.36
CA PRO A 324 6.56 11.20 -5.56
C PRO A 324 6.62 10.38 -6.85
N LEU A 325 6.67 9.05 -6.78
CA LEU A 325 6.75 8.14 -7.92
C LEU A 325 5.37 7.61 -8.35
N THR A 326 4.42 7.50 -7.42
CA THR A 326 3.10 6.88 -7.66
C THR A 326 1.92 7.80 -7.40
N GLY A 327 2.14 8.91 -6.73
CA GLY A 327 1.09 9.59 -5.98
C GLY A 327 0.71 8.81 -4.71
N HIS A 328 -0.11 9.42 -3.88
CA HIS A 328 -0.66 8.75 -2.72
C HIS A 328 -1.86 7.88 -3.13
N THR A 329 -1.68 6.57 -3.14
CA THR A 329 -2.70 5.60 -3.56
C THR A 329 -3.72 5.26 -2.44
N LEU A 330 -3.87 6.15 -1.48
CA LEU A 330 -4.89 6.13 -0.40
C LEU A 330 -4.93 4.80 0.35
N GLY A 331 -6.06 4.08 0.33
CA GLY A 331 -6.21 2.78 1.01
C GLY A 331 -5.31 1.68 0.47
N ALA A 332 -4.89 1.78 -0.79
CA ALA A 332 -3.90 0.88 -1.39
C ALA A 332 -2.45 1.22 -1.02
N ALA A 333 -2.19 2.39 -0.40
CA ALA A 333 -0.83 2.91 -0.21
C ALA A 333 0.07 1.97 0.60
N ALA A 334 -0.42 1.44 1.71
CA ALA A 334 0.39 0.56 2.56
C ALA A 334 0.83 -0.73 1.83
N ALA A 335 -0.05 -1.35 1.03
CA ALA A 335 0.30 -2.52 0.23
C ALA A 335 1.24 -2.16 -0.94
N THR A 336 1.05 -1.01 -1.58
CA THR A 336 1.93 -0.51 -2.64
C THR A 336 3.35 -0.28 -2.12
N GLU A 337 3.48 0.37 -0.97
CA GLU A 337 4.78 0.66 -0.36
C GLU A 337 5.44 -0.60 0.24
N LEU A 338 4.64 -1.53 0.78
CA LEU A 338 5.14 -2.84 1.16
C LEU A 338 5.62 -3.66 -0.04
N ALA A 339 4.96 -3.51 -1.21
CA ALA A 339 5.43 -4.12 -2.46
C ALA A 339 6.81 -3.58 -2.88
N PHE A 340 7.08 -2.30 -2.66
CA PHE A 340 8.40 -1.73 -2.91
C PHE A 340 9.46 -2.26 -1.95
N CYS A 341 9.10 -2.49 -0.69
CA CYS A 341 9.95 -3.20 0.27
C CYS A 341 10.22 -4.64 -0.18
N TRP A 342 9.19 -5.36 -0.65
CA TRP A 342 9.32 -6.71 -1.18
C TRP A 342 10.24 -6.76 -2.41
N LEU A 343 10.06 -5.84 -3.38
CA LEU A 343 10.93 -5.71 -4.55
C LEU A 343 12.39 -5.41 -4.16
N SER A 344 12.60 -4.60 -3.11
CA SER A 344 13.94 -4.27 -2.62
C SER A 344 14.68 -5.49 -2.06
N LEU A 345 13.95 -6.46 -1.48
CA LEU A 345 14.48 -7.70 -0.92
C LEU A 345 14.66 -8.82 -1.94
N THR A 346 14.01 -8.73 -3.11
CA THR A 346 13.99 -9.81 -4.11
C THR A 346 15.14 -9.65 -5.10
N HIS A 347 16.09 -10.58 -5.10
CA HIS A 347 17.27 -10.53 -5.97
C HIS A 347 16.93 -10.50 -7.47
N GLU A 348 15.88 -11.20 -7.88
CA GLU A 348 15.41 -11.24 -9.28
C GLU A 348 15.10 -9.84 -9.81
N TRP A 349 14.43 -9.00 -9.00
CA TRP A 349 13.98 -7.66 -9.40
C TRP A 349 14.94 -6.55 -8.98
N ASN A 350 15.87 -6.87 -8.05
CA ASN A 350 16.84 -5.93 -7.50
C ASN A 350 18.23 -6.59 -7.30
N PRO A 351 18.89 -7.04 -8.36
CA PRO A 351 20.19 -7.71 -8.24
C PRO A 351 21.28 -6.79 -7.68
N GLN A 352 21.11 -5.47 -7.80
CA GLN A 352 22.03 -4.47 -7.29
C GLN A 352 21.75 -4.07 -5.83
N ARG A 353 20.71 -4.62 -5.21
CA ARG A 353 20.29 -4.32 -3.82
C ARG A 353 20.06 -2.82 -3.58
N ARG A 354 19.53 -2.10 -4.55
CA ARG A 354 19.18 -0.69 -4.42
C ARG A 354 18.05 -0.52 -3.39
N VAL A 355 18.05 0.62 -2.71
CA VAL A 355 16.85 1.11 -2.02
C VAL A 355 16.14 2.14 -2.92
N PRO A 356 14.81 2.28 -2.84
CA PRO A 356 14.12 3.34 -3.58
C PRO A 356 14.66 4.71 -3.20
N PRO A 357 15.09 5.55 -4.16
CA PRO A 357 15.63 6.87 -3.85
C PRO A 357 14.52 7.82 -3.38
N HIS A 358 14.85 8.70 -2.44
CA HIS A 358 13.97 9.79 -2.05
C HIS A 358 14.00 10.92 -3.09
N ARG A 359 12.87 11.20 -3.72
CA ARG A 359 12.77 12.27 -4.72
C ARG A 359 12.26 13.56 -4.08
N TRP A 360 13.11 14.58 -4.08
CA TRP A 360 12.85 15.90 -3.51
C TRP A 360 13.79 16.95 -4.13
N ASP A 361 13.59 18.23 -3.78
CA ASP A 361 14.37 19.36 -4.29
C ASP A 361 15.67 19.67 -3.54
N PHE A 362 16.05 18.81 -2.58
CA PHE A 362 17.23 18.95 -1.70
C PHE A 362 17.19 20.17 -0.77
N GLU A 363 16.06 20.87 -0.65
CA GLU A 363 15.87 22.00 0.21
C GLU A 363 15.42 21.55 1.62
N ARG A 364 16.38 21.37 2.51
CA ARG A 364 16.11 20.93 3.89
C ARG A 364 15.25 21.91 4.65
N ASP A 365 14.32 21.41 5.42
CA ASP A 365 13.59 22.19 6.41
C ASP A 365 14.34 22.15 7.74
N PRO A 366 14.89 23.28 8.24
CA PRO A 366 15.60 23.29 9.51
C PRO A 366 14.72 23.02 10.72
N ALA A 367 13.39 23.08 10.58
CA ALA A 367 12.44 22.74 11.62
C ALA A 367 12.21 21.23 11.78
N LEU A 368 12.60 20.42 10.77
CA LEU A 368 12.50 18.97 10.83
C LEU A 368 13.80 18.36 11.38
N PRO A 369 13.69 17.31 12.23
CA PRO A 369 14.83 16.45 12.52
C PRO A 369 15.46 15.91 11.23
N ALA A 370 16.79 15.87 11.18
CA ALA A 370 17.49 15.40 9.99
C ALA A 370 17.36 13.88 9.85
N LEU A 371 16.81 13.42 8.72
CA LEU A 371 16.75 12.02 8.34
C LEU A 371 17.86 11.68 7.35
N ARG A 372 18.28 10.41 7.32
CA ARG A 372 19.16 9.87 6.28
C ARG A 372 18.29 9.49 5.08
N LEU A 373 17.90 10.48 4.28
CA LEU A 373 17.12 10.27 3.05
C LEU A 373 18.00 9.57 2.01
N ALA A 374 17.51 8.45 1.49
CA ALA A 374 18.23 7.60 0.57
C ALA A 374 18.39 8.26 -0.81
N ASP A 375 19.55 8.10 -1.41
CA ASP A 375 19.88 8.55 -2.76
C ASP A 375 19.99 7.36 -3.74
N GLU A 376 20.43 7.63 -4.98
CA GLU A 376 20.55 6.63 -6.04
C GLU A 376 21.69 5.62 -5.77
N ASP A 377 22.64 5.96 -4.91
CA ASP A 377 23.80 5.13 -4.57
C ASP A 377 23.57 4.26 -3.33
N ASP A 378 22.51 4.50 -2.57
CA ASP A 378 22.18 3.71 -1.40
C ASP A 378 21.82 2.25 -1.76
N ARG A 379 22.35 1.33 -0.97
CA ARG A 379 22.16 -0.12 -1.16
C ARG A 379 21.83 -0.80 0.17
N LEU A 380 21.03 -1.83 0.10
CA LEU A 380 20.86 -2.75 1.22
C LEU A 380 22.20 -3.43 1.53
N PRO A 381 22.56 -3.58 2.82
CA PRO A 381 23.82 -4.20 3.21
C PRO A 381 23.89 -5.66 2.73
N ALA A 382 25.11 -6.17 2.50
CA ALA A 382 25.34 -7.55 2.13
C ALA A 382 25.26 -8.47 3.37
N ARG A 383 24.07 -8.60 3.95
CA ARG A 383 23.79 -9.48 5.10
C ARG A 383 22.90 -10.64 4.66
N THR A 384 23.03 -11.79 5.33
CA THR A 384 22.18 -12.95 5.11
C THR A 384 20.74 -12.70 5.52
N LEU A 385 20.56 -11.98 6.64
CA LEU A 385 19.24 -11.55 7.12
C LEU A 385 19.05 -10.08 6.80
N GLN A 386 18.14 -9.77 5.91
CA GLN A 386 17.77 -8.40 5.59
C GLN A 386 16.36 -8.11 6.12
N ARG A 387 16.20 -6.94 6.73
CA ARG A 387 14.94 -6.46 7.27
C ARG A 387 14.69 -5.04 6.80
N VAL A 388 13.47 -4.81 6.33
CA VAL A 388 13.01 -3.50 5.89
C VAL A 388 11.66 -3.18 6.50
N MET A 389 11.40 -1.93 6.80
CA MET A 389 10.14 -1.47 7.38
C MET A 389 9.37 -0.61 6.40
N SER A 390 8.03 -0.68 6.45
CA SER A 390 7.12 0.24 5.75
C SER A 390 6.16 0.85 6.76
N ASN A 391 6.01 2.18 6.72
CA ASN A 391 5.15 2.96 7.60
C ASN A 391 3.95 3.53 6.86
N SER A 392 2.77 3.51 7.49
CA SER A 392 1.58 4.22 7.03
C SER A 392 0.87 4.86 8.21
N PHE A 393 0.66 6.18 8.12
CA PHE A 393 0.03 7.01 9.16
C PHE A 393 -1.16 7.75 8.55
N ALA A 394 -2.37 7.36 8.93
CA ALA A 394 -3.58 7.78 8.23
C ALA A 394 -4.31 8.94 8.91
N PHE A 395 -5.07 9.67 8.13
CA PHE A 395 -6.14 10.51 8.66
C PHE A 395 -7.08 9.68 9.55
N GLY A 396 -7.59 10.29 10.62
CA GLY A 396 -8.30 9.60 11.69
C GLY A 396 -7.38 9.02 12.77
N GLY A 397 -6.03 9.16 12.59
CA GLY A 397 -5.03 8.76 13.57
C GLY A 397 -4.72 7.25 13.56
N SER A 398 -5.13 6.52 12.53
CA SER A 398 -4.77 5.09 12.39
C SER A 398 -3.33 4.96 11.90
N ASN A 399 -2.51 4.19 12.61
CA ASN A 399 -1.09 3.95 12.29
C ASN A 399 -0.83 2.46 12.09
N VAL A 400 0.01 2.11 11.12
CA VAL A 400 0.52 0.76 10.91
C VAL A 400 1.97 0.82 10.45
N SER A 401 2.82 -0.01 11.06
CA SER A 401 4.20 -0.27 10.66
C SER A 401 4.39 -1.76 10.43
N MET A 402 5.05 -2.12 9.33
CA MET A 402 5.24 -3.51 8.92
C MET A 402 6.71 -3.78 8.64
N ILE A 403 7.22 -4.94 9.05
CA ILE A 403 8.59 -5.36 8.79
C ILE A 403 8.57 -6.61 7.93
N LEU A 404 9.23 -6.54 6.77
CA LEU A 404 9.57 -7.69 5.97
C LEU A 404 10.98 -8.16 6.29
N GLY A 405 11.15 -9.47 6.34
CA GLY A 405 12.43 -10.13 6.53
C GLY A 405 12.68 -11.22 5.50
N VAL A 406 13.94 -11.41 5.12
CA VAL A 406 14.39 -12.55 4.34
C VAL A 406 14.65 -13.71 5.30
N GLU A 407 14.02 -14.87 5.04
CA GLU A 407 14.24 -16.11 5.76
C GLU A 407 14.84 -17.16 4.81
N SER A 408 15.78 -17.97 5.31
CA SER A 408 16.49 -19.02 4.56
C SER A 408 16.12 -20.42 5.02
#